data_36a7a0848d5623918749e0eef0f5ff08
#
_entry.id   36a7a0848d5623918749e0eef0f5ff08
#
_cell.length_a   1.000
_cell.length_b   1.000
_cell.length_c   1.000
_cell.angle_alpha   90.00
_cell.angle_beta   90.00
_cell.angle_gamma   90.00
#
_symmetry.space_group_name_H-M   'P 1'
#
loop_
_entity.id
_entity.type
_entity.pdbx_description
1 polymer ?
#
loop_
_entity_poly.entity_id
_entity_poly.type
_entity_poly.pdbx_seq_one_letter_code
_entity_poly.pdbx_strand_id
1 'polypeptide(L)'
;VNGMEEHLLTQKLQQRLRFSTRIQEAQAAVLIAITNENDPKVLLTRRSIHMNNHAGEVSFPGGKRDPSDTSNIVVALREAQEETALNPFDVKLLGDLPMQRARSGLSVKPIVGLIPPEVTLIPQPTEIDRIFFVPLQQLIETRPTPYEVRYAHQSLYFPSLQIDNEIIWGLTARMLVALFKYGLGYQKDWPFLLNSPTFGMPKFSHKK
;
A
#
# COMPACT_ATOMS: atom_id res chain seq x y z
N VAL A 1 23.72 -23.19 -3.63
CA VAL A 1 22.77 -23.31 -2.50
C VAL A 1 21.79 -22.12 -2.44
N ASN A 2 21.93 -21.09 -3.29
CA ASN A 2 21.13 -19.85 -3.21
C ASN A 2 19.88 -19.79 -4.11
N GLY A 3 19.53 -20.84 -4.84
CA GLY A 3 18.39 -20.76 -5.79
C GLY A 3 17.02 -21.13 -5.23
N MET A 4 16.90 -21.52 -3.97
CA MET A 4 15.64 -22.02 -3.39
C MET A 4 14.91 -21.01 -2.49
N GLU A 5 15.54 -19.90 -2.11
CA GLU A 5 14.93 -18.86 -1.27
C GLU A 5 14.31 -17.70 -2.07
N GLU A 6 14.68 -17.55 -3.34
CA GLU A 6 14.44 -16.35 -4.14
C GLU A 6 12.98 -16.12 -4.58
N HIS A 7 12.13 -17.18 -4.61
CA HIS A 7 10.68 -17.04 -4.91
C HIS A 7 9.79 -17.06 -3.66
N LEU A 8 10.36 -17.03 -2.48
CA LEU A 8 9.63 -17.31 -1.24
C LEU A 8 8.50 -16.31 -0.96
N LEU A 9 8.72 -15.01 -1.22
CA LEU A 9 7.71 -13.98 -0.92
C LEU A 9 6.48 -14.07 -1.83
N THR A 10 6.68 -14.18 -3.14
CA THR A 10 5.57 -14.31 -4.10
C THR A 10 4.81 -15.62 -3.92
N GLN A 11 5.51 -16.71 -3.61
CA GLN A 11 4.89 -18.00 -3.29
C GLN A 11 4.05 -17.91 -2.00
N LYS A 12 4.55 -17.29 -0.94
CA LYS A 12 3.79 -17.07 0.29
C LYS A 12 2.52 -16.26 0.03
N LEU A 13 2.62 -15.18 -0.76
CA LEU A 13 1.45 -14.39 -1.13
C LEU A 13 0.41 -15.24 -1.86
N GLN A 14 0.82 -16.04 -2.84
CA GLN A 14 -0.06 -16.92 -3.61
C GLN A 14 -0.69 -18.03 -2.75
N GLN A 15 0.03 -18.53 -1.74
CA GLN A 15 -0.46 -19.58 -0.85
C GLN A 15 -1.43 -19.04 0.21
N ARG A 16 -1.24 -17.82 0.67
CA ARG A 16 -1.98 -17.26 1.83
C ARG A 16 -3.15 -16.37 1.45
N LEU A 17 -3.05 -15.63 0.33
CA LEU A 17 -4.10 -14.72 -0.09
C LEU A 17 -5.25 -15.46 -0.77
N ARG A 18 -6.47 -15.05 -0.45
CA ARG A 18 -7.73 -15.51 -1.05
C ARG A 18 -8.70 -14.33 -1.09
N PHE A 19 -9.67 -14.41 -1.96
CA PHE A 19 -10.80 -13.48 -1.91
C PHE A 19 -11.74 -13.84 -0.77
N SER A 20 -12.23 -12.81 -0.10
CA SER A 20 -13.23 -12.95 0.96
C SER A 20 -14.49 -13.62 0.40
N THR A 21 -14.99 -14.63 1.09
CA THR A 21 -16.25 -15.29 0.72
C THR A 21 -17.46 -14.41 0.97
N ARG A 22 -17.38 -13.51 1.94
CA ARG A 22 -18.40 -12.49 2.21
C ARG A 22 -18.07 -11.23 1.43
N ILE A 23 -18.86 -10.96 0.41
CA ILE A 23 -18.73 -9.76 -0.40
C ILE A 23 -19.14 -8.56 0.46
N GLN A 24 -18.22 -7.63 0.64
CA GLN A 24 -18.47 -6.32 1.24
C GLN A 24 -18.10 -5.26 0.22
N GLU A 25 -19.09 -4.55 -0.28
CA GLU A 25 -18.85 -3.42 -1.18
C GLU A 25 -18.21 -2.27 -0.41
N ALA A 26 -17.10 -1.78 -0.92
CA ALA A 26 -16.41 -0.61 -0.40
C ALA A 26 -16.72 0.61 -1.26
N GLN A 27 -16.59 1.78 -0.66
CA GLN A 27 -16.75 3.07 -1.34
C GLN A 27 -15.56 3.40 -2.25
N ALA A 28 -14.42 2.75 -2.00
CA ALA A 28 -13.21 2.86 -2.79
C ALA A 28 -12.44 1.54 -2.79
N ALA A 29 -11.54 1.36 -3.74
CA ALA A 29 -10.61 0.24 -3.74
C ALA A 29 -9.25 0.67 -4.25
N VAL A 30 -8.22 -0.04 -3.84
CA VAL A 30 -6.84 0.14 -4.29
C VAL A 30 -6.27 -1.17 -4.80
N LEU A 31 -5.32 -1.09 -5.72
CA LEU A 31 -4.55 -2.23 -6.19
C LEU A 31 -3.17 -2.23 -5.52
N ILE A 32 -2.89 -3.26 -4.75
CA ILE A 32 -1.53 -3.57 -4.29
C ILE A 32 -0.91 -4.49 -5.34
N ALA A 33 -0.25 -3.89 -6.32
CA ALA A 33 0.43 -4.59 -7.38
C ALA A 33 1.87 -4.90 -6.98
N ILE A 34 2.28 -6.15 -7.11
CA ILE A 34 3.59 -6.66 -6.72
C ILE A 34 4.21 -7.34 -7.93
N THR A 35 5.47 -7.05 -8.23
CA THR A 35 6.16 -7.67 -9.35
C THR A 35 6.39 -9.16 -9.11
N ASN A 36 6.18 -9.98 -10.14
CA ASN A 36 6.36 -11.43 -10.07
C ASN A 36 7.80 -11.80 -10.45
N GLU A 37 8.70 -11.55 -9.53
CA GLU A 37 10.15 -11.78 -9.69
C GLU A 37 10.76 -12.26 -8.37
N ASN A 38 12.06 -12.57 -8.37
CA ASN A 38 12.78 -13.09 -7.18
C ASN A 38 12.85 -12.05 -6.05
N ASP A 39 13.13 -10.81 -6.39
CA ASP A 39 13.07 -9.67 -5.45
C ASP A 39 11.82 -8.84 -5.77
N PRO A 40 10.63 -9.27 -5.30
CA PRO A 40 9.38 -8.63 -5.67
C PRO A 40 9.31 -7.21 -5.13
N LYS A 41 8.78 -6.32 -5.96
CA LYS A 41 8.64 -4.90 -5.64
C LYS A 41 7.17 -4.51 -5.63
N VAL A 42 6.83 -3.63 -4.72
CA VAL A 42 5.50 -3.05 -4.59
C VAL A 42 5.40 -1.78 -5.41
N LEU A 43 4.38 -1.70 -6.25
CA LEU A 43 4.04 -0.50 -7.01
C LEU A 43 3.40 0.55 -6.10
N LEU A 44 3.98 1.72 -6.07
CA LEU A 44 3.47 2.89 -5.36
C LEU A 44 3.43 4.11 -6.27
N THR A 45 2.56 5.03 -5.94
CA THR A 45 2.44 6.32 -6.62
C THR A 45 2.61 7.46 -5.63
N ARG A 46 3.15 8.59 -6.09
CA ARG A 46 3.07 9.86 -5.38
C ARG A 46 2.04 10.74 -6.05
N ARG A 47 1.04 11.15 -5.30
CA ARG A 47 -0.02 12.03 -5.79
C ARG A 47 0.53 13.41 -6.14
N SER A 48 -0.05 14.02 -7.17
CA SER A 48 0.33 15.36 -7.59
C SER A 48 0.15 16.37 -6.45
N ILE A 49 1.13 17.27 -6.31
CA ILE A 49 1.07 18.38 -5.35
C ILE A 49 -0.06 19.37 -5.65
N HIS A 50 -0.62 19.33 -6.86
CA HIS A 50 -1.73 20.17 -7.28
C HIS A 50 -3.11 19.60 -6.95
N MET A 51 -3.15 18.41 -6.36
CA MET A 51 -4.42 17.80 -5.92
C MET A 51 -4.99 18.53 -4.71
N ASN A 52 -6.31 18.68 -4.67
CA ASN A 52 -7.01 19.32 -3.55
C ASN A 52 -6.94 18.51 -2.23
N ASN A 53 -6.77 17.20 -2.35
CA ASN A 53 -6.71 16.29 -1.21
C ASN A 53 -5.51 15.36 -1.35
N HIS A 54 -4.82 15.12 -0.22
CA HIS A 54 -3.69 14.20 -0.17
C HIS A 54 -2.54 14.52 -1.14
N ALA A 55 -2.34 15.82 -1.40
CA ALA A 55 -1.27 16.30 -2.29
C ALA A 55 0.10 15.82 -1.81
N GLY A 56 0.88 15.25 -2.72
CA GLY A 56 2.23 14.75 -2.45
C GLY A 56 2.31 13.47 -1.62
N GLU A 57 1.18 12.88 -1.20
CA GLU A 57 1.17 11.64 -0.41
C GLU A 57 1.47 10.41 -1.28
N VAL A 58 2.13 9.44 -0.68
CA VAL A 58 2.37 8.13 -1.29
C VAL A 58 1.15 7.23 -1.07
N SER A 59 0.68 6.62 -2.15
CA SER A 59 -0.47 5.71 -2.12
C SER A 59 -0.30 4.54 -3.08
N PHE A 60 -1.12 3.50 -2.92
CA PHE A 60 -1.38 2.55 -3.99
C PHE A 60 -2.27 3.20 -5.05
N PRO A 61 -2.15 2.78 -6.31
CA PRO A 61 -3.14 3.15 -7.32
C PRO A 61 -4.54 2.75 -6.87
N GLY A 62 -5.49 3.66 -6.99
CA GLY A 62 -6.85 3.40 -6.54
C GLY A 62 -7.68 4.66 -6.37
N GLY A 63 -8.97 4.46 -6.19
CA GLY A 63 -9.90 5.56 -6.08
C GLY A 63 -11.31 5.14 -5.69
N LYS A 64 -12.23 6.05 -5.88
CA LYS A 64 -13.63 5.86 -5.52
C LYS A 64 -14.36 4.98 -6.52
N ARG A 65 -15.36 4.26 -6.01
CA ARG A 65 -16.28 3.48 -6.83
C ARG A 65 -17.14 4.41 -7.68
N ASP A 66 -17.20 4.12 -8.97
CA ASP A 66 -18.18 4.68 -9.88
C ASP A 66 -19.46 3.83 -9.89
N PRO A 67 -20.63 4.42 -10.24
CA PRO A 67 -21.88 3.65 -10.34
C PRO A 67 -21.82 2.46 -11.32
N SER A 68 -20.95 2.51 -12.31
CA SER A 68 -20.74 1.44 -13.28
C SER A 68 -19.85 0.30 -12.78
N ASP A 69 -19.14 0.48 -11.68
CA ASP A 69 -18.23 -0.53 -11.13
C ASP A 69 -19.01 -1.66 -10.47
N THR A 70 -18.86 -2.87 -10.98
CA THR A 70 -19.60 -4.06 -10.54
C THR A 70 -19.01 -4.75 -9.31
N SER A 71 -17.75 -4.43 -8.96
CA SER A 71 -17.05 -5.04 -7.81
C SER A 71 -15.87 -4.18 -7.34
N ASN A 72 -15.35 -4.48 -6.14
CA ASN A 72 -14.12 -3.84 -5.65
C ASN A 72 -12.91 -4.12 -6.56
N ILE A 73 -12.88 -5.28 -7.20
CA ILE A 73 -11.82 -5.65 -8.15
C ILE A 73 -11.86 -4.72 -9.36
N VAL A 74 -13.05 -4.49 -9.91
CA VAL A 74 -13.24 -3.58 -11.07
C VAL A 74 -12.78 -2.18 -10.72
N VAL A 75 -13.15 -1.65 -9.55
CA VAL A 75 -12.69 -0.33 -9.07
C VAL A 75 -11.16 -0.29 -9.04
N ALA A 76 -10.52 -1.25 -8.37
CA ALA A 76 -9.06 -1.26 -8.21
C ALA A 76 -8.32 -1.34 -9.54
N LEU A 77 -8.78 -2.17 -10.45
CA LEU A 77 -8.16 -2.34 -11.77
C LEU A 77 -8.37 -1.13 -12.68
N ARG A 78 -9.59 -0.55 -12.69
CA ARG A 78 -9.91 0.65 -13.48
C ARG A 78 -9.06 1.83 -13.03
N GLU A 79 -9.03 2.11 -11.72
CA GLU A 79 -8.25 3.21 -11.17
C GLU A 79 -6.75 3.02 -11.41
N ALA A 80 -6.22 1.81 -11.24
CA ALA A 80 -4.82 1.52 -11.55
C ALA A 80 -4.49 1.76 -13.02
N GLN A 81 -5.38 1.41 -13.94
CA GLN A 81 -5.23 1.68 -15.36
C GLN A 81 -5.28 3.19 -15.65
N GLU A 82 -6.21 3.91 -15.07
CA GLU A 82 -6.36 5.37 -15.24
C GLU A 82 -5.15 6.13 -14.72
N GLU A 83 -4.67 5.80 -13.52
CA GLU A 83 -3.55 6.50 -12.87
C GLU A 83 -2.16 6.12 -13.42
N THR A 84 -1.99 4.87 -13.88
CA THR A 84 -0.64 4.34 -14.20
C THR A 84 -0.52 3.68 -15.57
N ALA A 85 -1.57 3.63 -16.36
CA ALA A 85 -1.66 2.87 -17.62
C ALA A 85 -1.38 1.35 -17.47
N LEU A 86 -1.46 0.82 -16.25
CA LEU A 86 -1.33 -0.62 -16.02
C LEU A 86 -2.47 -1.36 -16.73
N ASN A 87 -2.12 -2.27 -17.63
CA ASN A 87 -3.11 -3.10 -18.29
C ASN A 87 -3.73 -4.10 -17.30
N PRO A 88 -5.06 -4.09 -17.09
CA PRO A 88 -5.72 -5.02 -16.18
C PRO A 88 -5.47 -6.50 -16.49
N PHE A 89 -5.24 -6.85 -17.75
CA PHE A 89 -4.93 -8.23 -18.16
C PHE A 89 -3.54 -8.70 -17.73
N ASP A 90 -2.65 -7.79 -17.38
CA ASP A 90 -1.33 -8.13 -16.86
C ASP A 90 -1.36 -8.43 -15.36
N VAL A 91 -2.50 -8.23 -14.69
CA VAL A 91 -2.66 -8.43 -13.25
C VAL A 91 -3.16 -9.84 -12.94
N LYS A 92 -2.31 -10.66 -12.35
CA LYS A 92 -2.72 -11.93 -11.74
C LYS A 92 -3.25 -11.68 -10.34
N LEU A 93 -4.57 -11.67 -10.20
CA LEU A 93 -5.24 -11.46 -8.92
C LEU A 93 -4.92 -12.59 -7.93
N LEU A 94 -4.58 -12.23 -6.68
CA LEU A 94 -4.27 -13.17 -5.61
C LEU A 94 -5.36 -13.26 -4.54
N GLY A 95 -5.97 -12.14 -4.22
CA GLY A 95 -6.96 -12.04 -3.16
C GLY A 95 -7.20 -10.61 -2.71
N ASP A 96 -7.87 -10.46 -1.60
CA ASP A 96 -8.11 -9.18 -0.95
C ASP A 96 -7.62 -9.16 0.51
N LEU A 97 -7.46 -7.95 1.04
CA LEU A 97 -7.15 -7.73 2.45
C LEU A 97 -8.41 -7.22 3.18
N PRO A 98 -8.43 -7.27 4.52
CA PRO A 98 -9.51 -6.67 5.28
C PRO A 98 -9.75 -5.22 4.90
N MET A 99 -11.03 -4.84 4.81
CA MET A 99 -11.45 -3.48 4.53
C MET A 99 -10.85 -2.50 5.53
N GLN A 100 -10.33 -1.41 5.02
CA GLN A 100 -9.78 -0.32 5.82
C GLN A 100 -10.73 0.90 5.80
N ARG A 101 -10.63 1.76 6.80
CA ARG A 101 -11.31 3.04 6.79
C ARG A 101 -10.28 4.17 6.70
N ALA A 102 -10.47 5.03 5.73
CA ALA A 102 -9.76 6.30 5.65
C ALA A 102 -10.21 7.20 6.81
N ARG A 103 -9.44 8.22 7.11
CA ARG A 103 -9.76 9.19 8.15
C ARG A 103 -11.09 9.93 7.90
N SER A 104 -11.43 10.14 6.64
CA SER A 104 -12.73 10.69 6.21
C SER A 104 -13.92 9.77 6.51
N GLY A 105 -13.68 8.55 7.00
CA GLY A 105 -14.70 7.50 7.16
C GLY A 105 -14.92 6.64 5.91
N LEU A 106 -14.30 6.99 4.78
CA LEU A 106 -14.41 6.25 3.52
C LEU A 106 -13.92 4.81 3.70
N SER A 107 -14.75 3.84 3.33
CA SER A 107 -14.34 2.43 3.30
C SER A 107 -13.53 2.12 2.05
N VAL A 108 -12.37 1.48 2.23
CA VAL A 108 -11.43 1.16 1.15
C VAL A 108 -11.06 -0.31 1.18
N LYS A 109 -11.21 -0.99 0.06
CA LYS A 109 -10.89 -2.41 -0.09
C LYS A 109 -9.56 -2.58 -0.83
N PRO A 110 -8.53 -3.15 -0.18
CA PRO A 110 -7.29 -3.48 -0.86
C PRO A 110 -7.41 -4.79 -1.64
N ILE A 111 -7.09 -4.74 -2.92
CA ILE A 111 -6.99 -5.89 -3.83
C ILE A 111 -5.51 -6.15 -4.08
N VAL A 112 -5.08 -7.41 -4.03
CA VAL A 112 -3.68 -7.78 -4.22
C VAL A 112 -3.53 -8.59 -5.50
N GLY A 113 -2.53 -8.22 -6.31
CA GLY A 113 -2.20 -8.92 -7.55
C GLY A 113 -0.70 -8.91 -7.86
N LEU A 114 -0.29 -9.88 -8.66
CA LEU A 114 1.05 -9.91 -9.26
C LEU A 114 1.03 -9.32 -10.64
N ILE A 115 2.08 -8.60 -11.00
CA ILE A 115 2.30 -8.01 -12.33
C ILE A 115 3.65 -8.47 -12.89
N PRO A 116 3.84 -8.50 -14.22
CA PRO A 116 5.16 -8.73 -14.81
C PRO A 116 6.15 -7.64 -14.37
N PRO A 117 7.44 -7.96 -14.13
CA PRO A 117 8.43 -6.96 -13.74
C PRO A 117 8.73 -5.92 -14.83
N GLU A 118 8.47 -6.26 -16.11
CA GLU A 118 8.74 -5.39 -17.26
C GLU A 118 7.53 -4.55 -17.70
N VAL A 119 6.51 -4.38 -16.84
CA VAL A 119 5.34 -3.55 -17.20
C VAL A 119 5.75 -2.13 -17.57
N THR A 120 5.17 -1.62 -18.63
CA THR A 120 5.31 -0.21 -19.02
C THR A 120 4.21 0.59 -18.34
N LEU A 121 4.59 1.52 -17.47
CA LEU A 121 3.67 2.37 -16.73
C LEU A 121 3.85 3.83 -17.14
N ILE A 122 2.74 4.55 -17.22
CA ILE A 122 2.71 5.97 -17.58
C ILE A 122 1.85 6.69 -16.55
N PRO A 123 2.40 7.64 -15.78
CA PRO A 123 1.62 8.38 -14.81
C PRO A 123 0.60 9.28 -15.49
N GLN A 124 -0.62 9.34 -14.94
CA GLN A 124 -1.60 10.35 -15.31
C GLN A 124 -1.16 11.70 -14.70
N PRO A 125 -0.70 12.69 -15.52
CA PRO A 125 0.05 13.83 -15.00
C PRO A 125 -0.77 14.80 -14.15
N THR A 126 -2.11 14.79 -14.26
CA THR A 126 -2.99 15.61 -13.43
C THR A 126 -3.17 15.07 -12.02
N GLU A 127 -2.93 13.77 -11.83
CA GLU A 127 -3.17 13.09 -10.55
C GLU A 127 -1.90 12.53 -9.93
N ILE A 128 -0.96 12.07 -10.75
CA ILE A 128 0.24 11.34 -10.33
C ILE A 128 1.50 12.05 -10.77
N ASP A 129 2.33 12.47 -9.82
CA ASP A 129 3.64 13.03 -10.08
C ASP A 129 4.68 11.96 -10.39
N ARG A 130 4.57 10.81 -9.73
CA ARG A 130 5.59 9.76 -9.82
C ARG A 130 4.99 8.38 -9.60
N ILE A 131 5.43 7.43 -10.42
CA ILE A 131 5.28 5.99 -10.21
C ILE A 131 6.63 5.43 -9.81
N PHE A 132 6.67 4.59 -8.78
CA PHE A 132 7.91 3.98 -8.33
C PHE A 132 7.66 2.61 -7.69
N PHE A 133 8.73 1.83 -7.60
CA PHE A 133 8.72 0.50 -7.02
C PHE A 133 9.62 0.45 -5.79
N VAL A 134 9.14 -0.21 -4.74
CA VAL A 134 9.91 -0.45 -3.53
C VAL A 134 10.05 -1.95 -3.30
N PRO A 135 11.25 -2.48 -3.09
CA PRO A 135 11.42 -3.89 -2.76
C PRO A 135 10.57 -4.28 -1.56
N LEU A 136 9.79 -5.36 -1.69
CA LEU A 136 8.90 -5.84 -0.63
C LEU A 136 9.69 -6.17 0.64
N GLN A 137 10.89 -6.74 0.49
CA GLN A 137 11.79 -7.03 1.60
C GLN A 137 12.21 -5.75 2.35
N GLN A 138 12.52 -4.68 1.62
CA GLN A 138 12.86 -3.38 2.23
C GLN A 138 11.69 -2.82 3.04
N LEU A 139 10.47 -2.92 2.53
CA LEU A 139 9.27 -2.50 3.27
C LEU A 139 9.06 -3.30 4.56
N ILE A 140 9.36 -4.59 4.54
CA ILE A 140 9.29 -5.47 5.71
C ILE A 140 10.34 -5.06 6.76
N GLU A 141 11.56 -4.81 6.34
CA GLU A 141 12.71 -4.54 7.22
C GLU A 141 12.77 -3.11 7.75
N THR A 142 12.25 -2.14 7.00
CA THR A 142 12.27 -0.73 7.42
C THR A 142 11.53 -0.56 8.73
N ARG A 143 12.19 0.01 9.71
CA ARG A 143 11.61 0.29 11.03
C ARG A 143 10.68 1.51 10.94
N PRO A 144 9.53 1.47 11.63
CA PRO A 144 8.66 2.63 11.70
C PRO A 144 9.34 3.82 12.38
N THR A 145 9.12 5.00 11.82
CA THR A 145 9.56 6.28 12.39
C THR A 145 8.35 7.21 12.56
N PRO A 146 8.34 8.10 13.55
CA PRO A 146 7.24 9.04 13.74
C PRO A 146 7.20 10.07 12.61
N TYR A 147 6.01 10.29 12.07
CA TYR A 147 5.71 11.34 11.11
C TYR A 147 4.75 12.34 11.72
N GLU A 148 5.15 13.61 11.79
CA GLU A 148 4.35 14.69 12.36
C GLU A 148 3.32 15.20 11.35
N VAL A 149 2.07 15.22 11.75
CA VAL A 149 0.98 15.88 11.01
C VAL A 149 0.42 16.99 11.88
N ARG A 150 0.44 18.20 11.37
CA ARG A 150 -0.05 19.38 12.07
C ARG A 150 -1.53 19.60 11.81
N TYR A 151 -2.29 19.72 12.88
CA TYR A 151 -3.70 20.04 12.87
C TYR A 151 -3.95 21.28 13.72
N ALA A 152 -4.33 22.38 13.06
CA ALA A 152 -4.66 23.64 13.74
C ALA A 152 -3.62 23.99 14.81
N HIS A 153 -3.85 23.59 16.06
CA HIS A 153 -2.99 23.90 17.21
C HIS A 153 -2.33 22.64 17.83
N GLN A 154 -2.44 21.49 17.18
CA GLN A 154 -1.90 20.22 17.72
C GLN A 154 -1.05 19.50 16.68
N SER A 155 0.07 18.94 17.14
CA SER A 155 0.87 17.99 16.35
C SER A 155 0.45 16.58 16.72
N LEU A 156 0.12 15.79 15.70
CA LEU A 156 -0.15 14.37 15.83
C LEU A 156 1.00 13.60 15.17
N TYR A 157 1.45 12.54 15.82
CA TYR A 157 2.51 11.71 15.30
C TYR A 157 1.96 10.35 14.88
N PHE A 158 2.27 9.94 13.66
CA PHE A 158 1.86 8.68 13.09
C PHE A 158 3.08 7.82 12.76
N PRO A 159 2.99 6.49 12.86
CA PRO A 159 4.05 5.64 12.38
C PRO A 159 4.14 5.74 10.85
N SER A 160 5.35 5.78 10.35
CA SER A 160 5.65 5.86 8.91
C SER A 160 6.82 4.96 8.54
N LEU A 161 6.89 4.57 7.27
CA LEU A 161 8.07 3.98 6.67
C LEU A 161 8.74 5.05 5.80
N GLN A 162 9.99 5.37 6.11
CA GLN A 162 10.79 6.30 5.33
C GLN A 162 11.73 5.49 4.43
N ILE A 163 11.55 5.63 3.13
CA ILE A 163 12.29 4.89 2.13
C ILE A 163 12.77 5.91 1.09
N ASP A 164 14.07 6.09 1.00
CA ASP A 164 14.69 7.14 0.20
C ASP A 164 14.11 8.51 0.59
N ASN A 165 13.50 9.22 -0.36
CA ASN A 165 12.86 10.51 -0.14
C ASN A 165 11.33 10.40 -0.01
N GLU A 166 10.80 9.19 0.13
CA GLU A 166 9.36 8.95 0.22
C GLU A 166 8.95 8.58 1.65
N ILE A 167 7.80 9.09 2.07
CA ILE A 167 7.22 8.81 3.38
C ILE A 167 5.90 8.08 3.19
N ILE A 168 5.85 6.83 3.65
CA ILE A 168 4.66 5.98 3.58
C ILE A 168 4.02 5.96 4.96
N TRP A 169 2.83 6.54 5.09
CA TRP A 169 2.13 6.67 6.36
C TRP A 169 0.62 6.50 6.21
N GLY A 170 -0.13 6.59 7.28
CA GLY A 170 -1.59 6.59 7.25
C GLY A 170 -2.19 5.32 6.68
N LEU A 171 -3.17 5.47 5.80
CA LEU A 171 -3.92 4.34 5.22
C LEU A 171 -3.02 3.42 4.39
N THR A 172 -2.13 3.97 3.58
CA THR A 172 -1.18 3.20 2.75
C THR A 172 -0.28 2.31 3.61
N ALA A 173 0.29 2.86 4.67
CA ALA A 173 1.13 2.10 5.60
C ALA A 173 0.35 1.01 6.34
N ARG A 174 -0.89 1.29 6.75
CA ARG A 174 -1.75 0.27 7.40
C ARG A 174 -2.10 -0.87 6.45
N MET A 175 -2.30 -0.60 5.16
CA MET A 175 -2.52 -1.63 4.15
C MET A 175 -1.27 -2.49 3.92
N LEU A 176 -0.06 -1.91 3.96
CA LEU A 176 1.19 -2.68 3.93
C LEU A 176 1.32 -3.60 5.15
N VAL A 177 1.04 -3.09 6.34
CA VAL A 177 1.05 -3.92 7.57
C VAL A 177 0.04 -5.08 7.46
N ALA A 178 -1.14 -4.83 6.89
CA ALA A 178 -2.12 -5.88 6.62
C ALA A 178 -1.62 -6.89 5.58
N LEU A 179 -0.94 -6.43 4.51
CA LEU A 179 -0.31 -7.30 3.52
C LEU A 179 0.73 -8.24 4.18
N PHE A 180 1.58 -7.69 5.04
CA PHE A 180 2.57 -8.50 5.75
C PHE A 180 1.92 -9.56 6.64
N LYS A 181 0.89 -9.17 7.38
CA LYS A 181 0.18 -10.08 8.30
C LYS A 181 -0.56 -11.19 7.54
N TYR A 182 -1.42 -10.83 6.62
CA TYR A 182 -2.31 -11.78 5.95
C TYR A 182 -1.63 -12.48 4.78
N GLY A 183 -0.83 -11.75 4.00
CA GLY A 183 -0.15 -12.27 2.82
C GLY A 183 1.15 -13.02 3.10
N LEU A 184 1.89 -12.62 4.12
CA LEU A 184 3.20 -13.20 4.42
C LEU A 184 3.27 -13.92 5.78
N GLY A 185 2.28 -13.74 6.65
CA GLY A 185 2.30 -14.25 8.02
C GLY A 185 3.30 -13.54 8.93
N TYR A 186 3.69 -12.32 8.57
CA TYR A 186 4.65 -11.50 9.32
C TYR A 186 3.93 -10.40 10.10
N GLN A 187 4.11 -10.39 11.43
CA GLN A 187 3.57 -9.35 12.31
C GLN A 187 4.60 -8.23 12.46
N LYS A 188 4.36 -7.13 11.74
CA LYS A 188 5.18 -5.92 11.89
C LYS A 188 4.81 -5.20 13.19
N ASP A 189 5.83 -4.75 13.94
CA ASP A 189 5.60 -3.81 15.04
C ASP A 189 5.16 -2.47 14.44
N TRP A 190 3.90 -2.11 14.74
CA TRP A 190 3.27 -0.90 14.19
C TRP A 190 2.58 -0.14 15.31
N PRO A 191 3.26 0.83 15.94
CA PRO A 191 2.70 1.57 17.04
C PRO A 191 1.55 2.46 16.58
N PHE A 192 0.43 2.41 17.29
CA PHE A 192 -0.63 3.39 17.15
C PHE A 192 -0.31 4.62 18.01
N LEU A 193 -0.42 5.80 17.40
CA LEU A 193 -0.10 7.05 18.06
C LEU A 193 -1.29 7.90 18.32
N LEU A 194 -1.27 8.52 19.48
CA LEU A 194 -2.24 9.54 19.82
C LEU A 194 -1.55 10.62 20.67
N ASN A 195 -1.57 11.85 20.18
CA ASN A 195 -1.45 13.09 20.96
C ASN A 195 -0.15 13.37 21.72
N SER A 196 0.93 12.60 21.56
CA SER A 196 2.19 12.88 22.26
C SER A 196 3.40 12.53 21.38
N PRO A 197 4.42 13.40 21.28
CA PRO A 197 5.64 13.10 20.53
C PRO A 197 6.45 11.95 21.14
N THR A 198 6.18 11.59 22.39
CA THR A 198 6.83 10.47 23.08
C THR A 198 6.02 9.19 23.02
N PHE A 199 4.74 9.28 22.65
CA PHE A 199 3.87 8.12 22.58
C PHE A 199 4.05 7.42 21.22
N GLY A 200 4.46 6.17 21.26
CA GLY A 200 4.67 5.35 20.07
C GLY A 200 6.00 5.57 19.37
N MET A 201 6.90 6.34 19.94
CA MET A 201 8.29 6.17 19.56
C MET A 201 8.67 4.70 19.86
N PRO A 202 9.15 3.92 18.87
CA PRO A 202 9.71 2.62 19.18
C PRO A 202 10.74 2.85 20.28
N LYS A 203 10.66 2.08 21.36
CA LYS A 203 11.71 2.07 22.35
C LYS A 203 12.96 1.57 21.64
N PHE A 204 13.73 2.48 21.11
CA PHE A 204 15.06 2.18 20.62
C PHE A 204 15.84 1.71 21.84
N SER A 205 15.91 0.40 22.06
CA SER A 205 16.85 -0.16 22.98
C SER A 205 18.22 0.15 22.40
N HIS A 206 18.86 1.18 22.91
CA HIS A 206 20.29 1.32 22.78
C HIS A 206 20.91 0.10 23.49
N LYS A 207 21.10 -0.99 22.75
CA LYS A 207 22.10 -1.98 23.13
C LYS A 207 23.45 -1.29 22.95
N LYS A 208 24.07 -0.99 24.11
CA LYS A 208 25.48 -0.67 24.19
C LYS A 208 26.31 -1.80 23.61
#